data_cc58beef696ee9a686303f044233e4b9
#
_entry.id   cc58beef696ee9a686303f044233e4b9
#
_cell.length_a   1.000
_cell.length_b   1.000
_cell.length_c   1.000
_cell.angle_alpha   90.00
_cell.angle_beta   90.00
_cell.angle_gamma   90.00
#
_symmetry.space_group_name_H-M   'P 1'
#
loop_
_entity.id
_entity.type
_entity.pdbx_description
1 polymer ?
#
loop_
_entity_poly.entity_id
_entity_poly.type
_entity_poly.pdbx_seq_one_letter_code
_entity_poly.pdbx_strand_id
1 'polypeptide(L)'
;MTGKTVIIGAGPAGLTAAYELRKRGGSALLLEGSHLVGGLSRTENYRDYRFDIGGHRFFSKVPLINDLWQEILGEEFLLRPRLSRIYYNKHFFDYPLKPLNALVGLGPVESLLVALSYLRAQCANTHDAKTFEDWVSKRFGYRLYHIFFKTYTEKVWGIPCNEISADWAAQRIKNLSLKAAVRNALLRAVEHKDEVGITSLIEEFHYPRFGPGMMWEHCESWLAKHDTVTSRGMKVERIAHGRGRINHVTARTPSGQGVDYDGDHFISTMPLRELIQAFDPAPPDAVISAAQGLRYRDYLTVVLIVNRESLFPDNWIYIHSPDVKMGRIQNYKNWSPHMVPDTSKTSVGLEYFLWDKDEEWTWQNDRLIQLGIQESARLGLIDPSEVEDGTVVRMEKAYPIYDQSYLKRIDTVRRYLETFSNFQTIGRNGLHRYNNQDHSMLTGVYAARNITGEQHDVWSVNTEKEYLENGRSATLNRGERLVPSRVTVRVEERVEQVDDDTIEAIFAKLDPLALG
;
A
#
# COMPACT_ATOMS: atom_id res chain seq x y z
N MET A 1 30.14 20.69 8.54
CA MET A 1 29.26 20.94 7.37
C MET A 1 28.99 19.59 6.75
N THR A 2 27.75 19.20 6.65
CA THR A 2 27.33 18.00 5.91
C THR A 2 27.62 18.27 4.43
N GLY A 3 28.38 17.38 3.76
CA GLY A 3 28.71 17.51 2.35
C GLY A 3 27.47 17.52 1.43
N LYS A 4 27.68 17.68 0.13
CA LYS A 4 26.63 17.65 -0.90
C LYS A 4 25.99 16.26 -0.99
N THR A 5 24.68 16.17 -0.81
CA THR A 5 23.92 14.93 -0.95
C THR A 5 23.17 14.90 -2.29
N VAL A 6 23.36 13.84 -3.08
CA VAL A 6 22.58 13.57 -4.30
C VAL A 6 21.50 12.54 -3.96
N ILE A 7 20.24 12.87 -4.23
CA ILE A 7 19.08 12.01 -3.97
C ILE A 7 18.45 11.61 -5.30
N ILE A 8 18.34 10.32 -5.55
CA ILE A 8 17.78 9.75 -6.78
C ILE A 8 16.32 9.37 -6.52
N GLY A 9 15.42 10.11 -7.15
CA GLY A 9 13.98 10.00 -7.04
C GLY A 9 13.34 11.03 -6.11
N ALA A 10 12.30 11.70 -6.58
CA ALA A 10 11.50 12.70 -5.87
C ALA A 10 10.10 12.17 -5.47
N GLY A 11 10.03 10.91 -5.09
CA GLY A 11 8.86 10.33 -4.42
C GLY A 11 8.85 10.66 -2.92
N PRO A 12 7.89 10.12 -2.14
CA PRO A 12 7.76 10.38 -0.70
C PRO A 12 9.06 10.23 0.09
N ALA A 13 9.83 9.17 -0.19
CA ALA A 13 11.08 8.90 0.53
C ALA A 13 12.17 9.94 0.21
N GLY A 14 12.40 10.24 -1.09
CA GLY A 14 13.44 11.16 -1.51
C GLY A 14 13.16 12.61 -1.11
N LEU A 15 11.93 13.08 -1.30
CA LEU A 15 11.52 14.42 -0.88
C LEU A 15 11.61 14.59 0.63
N THR A 16 11.18 13.59 1.42
CA THR A 16 11.29 13.64 2.88
C THR A 16 12.75 13.62 3.33
N ALA A 17 13.62 12.85 2.66
CA ALA A 17 15.05 12.85 2.94
C ALA A 17 15.68 14.25 2.70
N ALA A 18 15.34 14.88 1.57
CA ALA A 18 15.80 16.25 1.28
C ALA A 18 15.28 17.26 2.31
N TYR A 19 14.00 17.16 2.68
CA TYR A 19 13.36 18.02 3.67
C TYR A 19 14.04 17.92 5.04
N GLU A 20 14.24 16.70 5.55
CA GLU A 20 14.91 16.47 6.83
C GLU A 20 16.38 16.91 6.80
N LEU A 21 17.11 16.64 5.70
CA LEU A 21 18.48 17.14 5.51
C LEU A 21 18.52 18.67 5.58
N ARG A 22 17.62 19.34 4.88
CA ARG A 22 17.60 20.80 4.84
C ARG A 22 17.27 21.41 6.19
N LYS A 23 16.32 20.85 6.94
CA LYS A 23 16.01 21.27 8.32
C LYS A 23 17.22 21.14 9.26
N ARG A 24 18.14 20.23 8.96
CA ARG A 24 19.37 19.99 9.71
C ARG A 24 20.59 20.74 9.17
N GLY A 25 20.39 21.69 8.23
CA GLY A 25 21.45 22.51 7.66
C GLY A 25 22.29 21.82 6.59
N GLY A 26 21.88 20.65 6.11
CA GLY A 26 22.50 19.94 5.00
C GLY A 26 22.08 20.51 3.65
N SER A 27 22.77 20.12 2.57
CA SER A 27 22.42 20.43 1.19
C SER A 27 22.05 19.18 0.42
N ALA A 28 21.04 19.28 -0.44
CA ALA A 28 20.60 18.18 -1.30
C ALA A 28 20.33 18.65 -2.72
N LEU A 29 20.53 17.74 -3.67
CA LEU A 29 20.07 17.84 -5.05
C LEU A 29 19.24 16.59 -5.34
N LEU A 30 17.99 16.77 -5.82
CA LEU A 30 17.14 15.66 -6.22
C LEU A 30 17.18 15.49 -7.75
N LEU A 31 17.30 14.25 -8.21
CA LEU A 31 17.22 13.84 -9.61
C LEU A 31 15.97 12.97 -9.78
N GLU A 32 14.97 13.46 -10.51
CA GLU A 32 13.70 12.76 -10.74
C GLU A 32 13.54 12.39 -12.22
N GLY A 33 13.29 11.12 -12.49
CA GLY A 33 13.15 10.61 -13.86
C GLY A 33 11.87 11.03 -14.57
N SER A 34 10.82 11.38 -13.82
CA SER A 34 9.54 11.84 -14.37
C SER A 34 9.44 13.38 -14.42
N HIS A 35 8.35 13.88 -15.02
CA HIS A 35 8.06 15.30 -15.04
C HIS A 35 7.29 15.79 -13.80
N LEU A 36 6.82 14.86 -12.96
CA LEU A 36 6.05 15.11 -11.76
C LEU A 36 6.77 14.54 -10.53
N VAL A 37 6.67 15.23 -9.41
CA VAL A 37 7.11 14.74 -8.11
C VAL A 37 6.03 13.87 -7.44
N GLY A 38 6.39 13.18 -6.33
CA GLY A 38 5.46 12.34 -5.57
C GLY A 38 5.50 10.85 -5.93
N GLY A 39 6.20 10.47 -7.01
CA GLY A 39 6.35 9.07 -7.42
C GLY A 39 5.00 8.35 -7.55
N LEU A 40 4.82 7.21 -6.84
CA LEU A 40 3.55 6.48 -6.81
C LEU A 40 2.41 7.24 -6.11
N SER A 41 2.74 8.22 -5.27
CA SER A 41 1.76 9.01 -4.49
C SER A 41 1.50 10.38 -5.11
N ARG A 42 1.85 10.58 -6.39
CA ARG A 42 1.47 11.79 -7.10
C ARG A 42 0.00 11.79 -7.45
N THR A 43 -0.54 12.97 -7.67
CA THR A 43 -1.89 13.18 -8.22
C THR A 43 -1.75 13.62 -9.67
N GLU A 44 -2.41 12.92 -10.57
CA GLU A 44 -2.47 13.26 -11.98
C GLU A 44 -3.60 14.26 -12.24
N ASN A 45 -3.48 15.03 -13.32
CA ASN A 45 -4.49 15.97 -13.77
C ASN A 45 -4.85 15.70 -15.25
N TYR A 46 -6.15 15.59 -15.52
CA TYR A 46 -6.69 15.51 -16.86
C TYR A 46 -7.92 16.42 -16.98
N ARG A 47 -7.82 17.49 -17.75
CA ARG A 47 -8.90 18.49 -17.92
C ARG A 47 -9.47 18.99 -16.58
N ASP A 48 -8.57 19.32 -15.64
CA ASP A 48 -8.86 19.72 -14.25
C ASP A 48 -9.48 18.67 -13.34
N TYR A 49 -9.80 17.47 -13.84
CA TYR A 49 -10.07 16.32 -13.00
C TYR A 49 -8.76 15.80 -12.41
N ARG A 50 -8.73 15.66 -11.10
CA ARG A 50 -7.58 15.14 -10.35
C ARG A 50 -7.84 13.71 -9.94
N PHE A 51 -6.81 12.88 -9.98
CA PHE A 51 -6.93 11.48 -9.60
C PHE A 51 -5.60 10.89 -9.16
N ASP A 52 -5.69 9.98 -8.22
CA ASP A 52 -4.54 9.31 -7.64
C ASP A 52 -4.20 8.04 -8.40
N ILE A 53 -2.93 7.67 -8.36
CA ILE A 53 -2.45 6.38 -8.83
C ILE A 53 -2.60 5.36 -7.71
N GLY A 54 -3.84 4.84 -7.53
CA GLY A 54 -4.22 3.99 -6.41
C GLY A 54 -4.74 4.76 -5.20
N GLY A 55 -5.31 4.05 -4.21
CA GLY A 55 -5.86 4.66 -3.02
C GLY A 55 -4.78 5.06 -2.01
N HIS A 56 -4.54 6.34 -1.85
CA HIS A 56 -3.49 6.88 -1.00
C HIS A 56 -4.04 7.66 0.20
N ARG A 57 -4.94 7.03 0.99
CA ARG A 57 -5.32 7.63 2.27
C ARG A 57 -4.09 7.80 3.17
N PHE A 58 -4.05 8.90 3.90
CA PHE A 58 -3.01 9.08 4.90
C PHE A 58 -3.40 8.37 6.20
N PHE A 59 -2.47 7.61 6.70
CA PHE A 59 -2.49 7.04 8.05
C PHE A 59 -1.07 6.74 8.48
N SER A 60 -0.69 7.16 9.69
CA SER A 60 0.57 6.78 10.30
C SER A 60 0.43 6.61 11.80
N LYS A 61 1.16 5.63 12.35
CA LYS A 61 1.36 5.45 13.80
C LYS A 61 2.58 6.20 14.31
N VAL A 62 3.37 6.78 13.41
CA VAL A 62 4.60 7.48 13.72
C VAL A 62 4.30 8.96 13.93
N PRO A 63 4.36 9.49 15.17
CA PRO A 63 4.03 10.88 15.44
C PRO A 63 4.80 11.87 14.57
N LEU A 64 6.10 11.66 14.40
CA LEU A 64 6.95 12.47 13.54
C LEU A 64 6.40 12.63 12.11
N ILE A 65 5.85 11.55 11.54
CA ILE A 65 5.29 11.60 10.20
C ILE A 65 3.96 12.35 10.19
N ASN A 66 3.13 12.19 11.21
CA ASN A 66 1.90 12.98 11.35
C ASN A 66 2.22 14.49 11.47
N ASP A 67 3.23 14.85 12.25
CA ASP A 67 3.68 16.22 12.43
C ASP A 67 4.18 16.83 11.10
N LEU A 68 4.93 16.07 10.30
CA LEU A 68 5.41 16.51 8.98
C LEU A 68 4.26 16.77 8.01
N TRP A 69 3.24 15.93 7.98
CA TRP A 69 2.06 16.15 7.15
C TRP A 69 1.31 17.39 7.56
N GLN A 70 1.12 17.59 8.87
CA GLN A 70 0.46 18.78 9.41
C GLN A 70 1.27 20.04 9.18
N GLU A 71 2.60 19.98 9.31
CA GLU A 71 3.52 21.11 9.08
C GLU A 71 3.47 21.58 7.62
N ILE A 72 3.40 20.64 6.66
CA ILE A 72 3.48 20.95 5.23
C ILE A 72 2.11 21.34 4.66
N LEU A 73 1.02 20.69 5.06
CA LEU A 73 -0.30 20.88 4.48
C LEU A 73 -1.21 21.82 5.29
N GLY A 74 -1.06 21.88 6.62
CA GLY A 74 -1.92 22.71 7.47
C GLY A 74 -3.42 22.42 7.25
N GLU A 75 -4.18 23.45 6.92
CA GLU A 75 -5.64 23.37 6.70
C GLU A 75 -6.04 22.67 5.39
N GLU A 76 -5.11 22.47 4.47
CA GLU A 76 -5.33 21.74 3.22
C GLU A 76 -5.44 20.22 3.44
N PHE A 77 -5.24 19.76 4.69
CA PHE A 77 -5.32 18.38 5.09
C PHE A 77 -6.69 18.07 5.69
N LEU A 78 -7.62 17.65 4.81
CA LEU A 78 -9.04 17.50 5.13
C LEU A 78 -9.32 16.20 5.87
N LEU A 79 -10.22 16.24 6.85
CA LEU A 79 -10.81 15.04 7.46
C LEU A 79 -11.94 14.51 6.57
N ARG A 80 -11.88 13.23 6.19
CA ARG A 80 -12.83 12.61 5.25
C ARG A 80 -13.43 11.33 5.83
N PRO A 81 -14.75 11.10 5.65
CA PRO A 81 -15.38 9.84 6.02
C PRO A 81 -14.84 8.70 5.17
N ARG A 82 -14.68 7.53 5.78
CA ARG A 82 -14.23 6.32 5.11
C ARG A 82 -15.38 5.36 4.91
N LEU A 83 -15.65 5.02 3.66
CA LEU A 83 -16.48 3.89 3.29
C LEU A 83 -15.76 3.06 2.22
N SER A 84 -15.62 1.78 2.47
CA SER A 84 -15.11 0.84 1.48
C SER A 84 -15.80 -0.50 1.64
N ARG A 85 -16.11 -1.15 0.53
CA ARG A 85 -16.80 -2.45 0.50
C ARG A 85 -16.10 -3.41 -0.46
N ILE A 86 -16.44 -4.69 -0.32
CA ILE A 86 -16.08 -5.74 -1.27
C ILE A 86 -17.31 -6.02 -2.15
N TYR A 87 -17.10 -6.05 -3.46
CA TYR A 87 -18.11 -6.49 -4.42
C TYR A 87 -17.79 -7.93 -4.88
N TYR A 88 -18.70 -8.85 -4.63
CA TYR A 88 -18.62 -10.23 -5.05
C TYR A 88 -20.01 -10.78 -5.36
N ASN A 89 -20.16 -11.45 -6.50
CA ASN A 89 -21.40 -12.10 -6.94
C ASN A 89 -22.64 -11.19 -6.82
N LYS A 90 -22.55 -9.95 -7.31
CA LYS A 90 -23.61 -8.90 -7.27
C LYS A 90 -24.02 -8.43 -5.87
N HIS A 91 -23.24 -8.77 -4.84
CA HIS A 91 -23.47 -8.31 -3.46
C HIS A 91 -22.31 -7.47 -2.96
N PHE A 92 -22.64 -6.51 -2.09
CA PHE A 92 -21.65 -5.71 -1.37
C PHE A 92 -21.46 -6.25 0.04
N PHE A 93 -20.20 -6.46 0.41
CA PHE A 93 -19.80 -6.89 1.74
C PHE A 93 -18.99 -5.79 2.41
N ASP A 94 -19.17 -5.62 3.71
CA ASP A 94 -18.42 -4.66 4.50
C ASP A 94 -16.91 -4.96 4.44
N TYR A 95 -16.11 -3.91 4.39
CA TYR A 95 -14.66 -4.04 4.56
C TYR A 95 -14.19 -3.23 5.78
N PRO A 96 -13.59 -3.90 6.76
CA PRO A 96 -13.29 -5.33 6.81
C PRO A 96 -14.53 -6.19 6.88
N LEU A 97 -14.33 -7.46 6.49
CA LEU A 97 -15.39 -8.43 6.43
C LEU A 97 -16.04 -8.62 7.82
N LYS A 98 -17.32 -8.27 7.95
CA LYS A 98 -18.10 -8.54 9.16
C LYS A 98 -18.80 -9.89 9.03
N PRO A 99 -18.68 -10.79 10.02
CA PRO A 99 -19.20 -12.16 9.88
C PRO A 99 -20.68 -12.23 9.54
N LEU A 100 -21.53 -11.47 10.22
CA LEU A 100 -22.97 -11.48 9.94
C LEU A 100 -23.31 -10.95 8.55
N ASN A 101 -22.67 -9.85 8.12
CA ASN A 101 -22.82 -9.32 6.78
C ASN A 101 -22.36 -10.33 5.72
N ALA A 102 -21.24 -11.03 5.98
CA ALA A 102 -20.73 -12.08 5.08
C ALA A 102 -21.71 -13.26 4.97
N LEU A 103 -22.22 -13.76 6.10
CA LEU A 103 -23.15 -14.90 6.11
C LEU A 103 -24.48 -14.56 5.41
N VAL A 104 -25.04 -13.38 5.68
CA VAL A 104 -26.27 -12.92 5.02
C VAL A 104 -26.07 -12.77 3.51
N GLY A 105 -24.97 -12.13 3.10
CA GLY A 105 -24.68 -11.88 1.69
C GLY A 105 -24.33 -13.15 0.89
N LEU A 106 -23.77 -14.17 1.53
CA LEU A 106 -23.49 -15.46 0.90
C LEU A 106 -24.73 -16.37 0.80
N GLY A 107 -25.72 -16.15 1.64
CA GLY A 107 -26.89 -17.01 1.75
C GLY A 107 -26.66 -18.28 2.58
N PRO A 108 -27.74 -19.01 2.93
CA PRO A 108 -27.67 -20.08 3.95
C PRO A 108 -26.83 -21.28 3.53
N VAL A 109 -26.92 -21.72 2.29
CA VAL A 109 -26.18 -22.89 1.79
C VAL A 109 -24.69 -22.63 1.78
N GLU A 110 -24.25 -21.48 1.23
CA GLU A 110 -22.85 -21.13 1.16
C GLU A 110 -22.26 -20.87 2.55
N SER A 111 -23.05 -20.27 3.44
CA SER A 111 -22.68 -20.05 4.84
C SER A 111 -22.44 -21.36 5.60
N LEU A 112 -23.29 -22.37 5.38
CA LEU A 112 -23.10 -23.72 5.94
C LEU A 112 -21.80 -24.37 5.41
N LEU A 113 -21.53 -24.28 4.11
CA LEU A 113 -20.30 -24.80 3.51
C LEU A 113 -19.05 -24.09 4.03
N VAL A 114 -19.11 -22.79 4.28
CA VAL A 114 -18.04 -22.02 4.92
C VAL A 114 -17.80 -22.50 6.34
N ALA A 115 -18.86 -22.70 7.14
CA ALA A 115 -18.74 -23.20 8.50
C ALA A 115 -18.12 -24.60 8.57
N LEU A 116 -18.59 -25.54 7.73
CA LEU A 116 -18.02 -26.89 7.64
C LEU A 116 -16.55 -26.87 7.20
N SER A 117 -16.20 -26.03 6.23
CA SER A 117 -14.82 -25.86 5.77
C SER A 117 -13.92 -25.31 6.88
N TYR A 118 -14.43 -24.38 7.68
CA TYR A 118 -13.71 -23.84 8.83
C TYR A 118 -13.47 -24.92 9.91
N LEU A 119 -14.50 -25.66 10.31
CA LEU A 119 -14.38 -26.73 11.29
C LEU A 119 -13.35 -27.79 10.84
N ARG A 120 -13.40 -28.19 9.57
CA ARG A 120 -12.41 -29.12 9.00
C ARG A 120 -10.99 -28.57 9.09
N ALA A 121 -10.80 -27.28 8.83
CA ALA A 121 -9.48 -26.63 8.92
C ALA A 121 -8.95 -26.59 10.37
N GLN A 122 -9.84 -26.45 11.38
CA GLN A 122 -9.44 -26.47 12.79
C GLN A 122 -9.06 -27.87 13.29
N CYS A 123 -9.65 -28.93 12.71
CA CYS A 123 -9.35 -30.33 13.07
C CYS A 123 -8.12 -30.89 12.34
N ALA A 124 -7.64 -30.21 11.29
CA ALA A 124 -6.50 -30.70 10.52
C ALA A 124 -5.19 -30.47 11.29
N ASN A 125 -4.36 -31.52 11.43
CA ASN A 125 -2.99 -31.41 11.94
C ASN A 125 -2.16 -30.51 11.01
N THR A 126 -1.58 -29.46 11.57
CA THR A 126 -1.07 -28.36 10.76
C THR A 126 0.45 -28.33 10.76
N HIS A 127 1.04 -28.57 9.60
CA HIS A 127 2.41 -28.15 9.31
C HIS A 127 2.52 -26.61 9.31
N ASP A 128 3.73 -26.08 9.50
CA ASP A 128 3.97 -24.64 9.41
C ASP A 128 3.52 -24.11 8.05
N ALA A 129 2.70 -23.05 8.08
CA ALA A 129 2.21 -22.41 6.86
C ALA A 129 3.38 -21.74 6.14
N LYS A 130 3.68 -22.17 4.92
CA LYS A 130 4.76 -21.60 4.08
C LYS A 130 4.22 -20.60 3.07
N THR A 131 2.98 -20.77 2.65
CA THR A 131 2.35 -19.96 1.62
C THR A 131 1.18 -19.15 2.17
N PHE A 132 0.76 -18.14 1.40
CA PHE A 132 -0.45 -17.37 1.69
C PHE A 132 -1.68 -18.27 1.74
N GLU A 133 -1.81 -19.19 0.79
CA GLU A 133 -2.91 -20.16 0.76
C GLU A 133 -2.97 -21.00 2.02
N ASP A 134 -1.84 -21.59 2.44
CA ASP A 134 -1.77 -22.38 3.68
C ASP A 134 -2.19 -21.55 4.88
N TRP A 135 -1.65 -20.33 4.98
CA TRP A 135 -1.87 -19.46 6.13
C TRP A 135 -3.33 -19.02 6.28
N VAL A 136 -3.97 -18.63 5.16
CA VAL A 136 -5.36 -18.16 5.16
C VAL A 136 -6.33 -19.35 5.31
N SER A 137 -6.11 -20.44 4.56
CA SER A 137 -6.99 -21.61 4.60
C SER A 137 -7.01 -22.26 5.98
N LYS A 138 -5.88 -22.30 6.67
CA LYS A 138 -5.79 -22.79 8.04
C LYS A 138 -6.60 -21.96 9.02
N ARG A 139 -6.63 -20.63 8.86
CA ARG A 139 -7.29 -19.71 9.80
C ARG A 139 -8.79 -19.53 9.55
N PHE A 140 -9.20 -19.58 8.29
CA PHE A 140 -10.55 -19.21 7.88
C PHE A 140 -11.31 -20.34 7.16
N GLY A 141 -10.64 -21.46 6.89
CA GLY A 141 -11.17 -22.54 6.06
C GLY A 141 -10.99 -22.25 4.56
N TYR A 142 -10.83 -23.33 3.78
CA TYR A 142 -10.56 -23.25 2.34
C TYR A 142 -11.69 -22.53 1.57
N ARG A 143 -12.95 -22.71 2.00
CA ARG A 143 -14.10 -22.10 1.31
C ARG A 143 -14.08 -20.56 1.39
N LEU A 144 -13.85 -20.00 2.59
CA LEU A 144 -13.77 -18.56 2.79
C LEU A 144 -12.53 -17.97 2.10
N TYR A 145 -11.39 -18.71 2.15
CA TYR A 145 -10.21 -18.35 1.40
C TYR A 145 -10.51 -18.20 -0.10
N HIS A 146 -11.19 -19.18 -0.69
CA HIS A 146 -11.51 -19.18 -2.11
C HIS A 146 -12.41 -18.00 -2.51
N ILE A 147 -13.41 -17.65 -1.69
CA ILE A 147 -14.39 -16.59 -1.98
C ILE A 147 -13.76 -15.20 -1.83
N PHE A 148 -13.13 -14.91 -0.69
CA PHE A 148 -12.74 -13.55 -0.32
C PHE A 148 -11.25 -13.25 -0.43
N PHE A 149 -10.39 -14.24 -0.59
CA PHE A 149 -8.96 -14.00 -0.61
C PHE A 149 -8.31 -14.37 -1.94
N LYS A 150 -8.57 -15.57 -2.46
CA LYS A 150 -7.86 -16.09 -3.62
C LYS A 150 -7.96 -15.18 -4.83
N THR A 151 -9.18 -14.98 -5.35
CA THR A 151 -9.41 -14.25 -6.61
C THR A 151 -8.81 -12.84 -6.57
N TYR A 152 -9.06 -12.10 -5.51
CA TYR A 152 -8.55 -10.75 -5.38
C TYR A 152 -7.02 -10.71 -5.22
N THR A 153 -6.46 -11.60 -4.38
CA THR A 153 -5.02 -11.67 -4.17
C THR A 153 -4.28 -12.02 -5.47
N GLU A 154 -4.77 -13.01 -6.22
CA GLU A 154 -4.18 -13.39 -7.50
C GLU A 154 -4.32 -12.30 -8.57
N LYS A 155 -5.42 -11.53 -8.59
CA LYS A 155 -5.55 -10.33 -9.44
C LYS A 155 -4.45 -9.30 -9.13
N VAL A 156 -4.27 -8.96 -7.86
CA VAL A 156 -3.33 -7.91 -7.43
C VAL A 156 -1.88 -8.35 -7.62
N TRP A 157 -1.54 -9.57 -7.20
CA TRP A 157 -0.14 -10.04 -7.18
C TRP A 157 0.29 -10.72 -8.47
N GLY A 158 -0.65 -11.17 -9.30
CA GLY A 158 -0.38 -11.80 -10.58
C GLY A 158 0.36 -13.13 -10.50
N ILE A 159 0.40 -13.74 -9.31
CA ILE A 159 0.95 -15.08 -9.06
C ILE A 159 -0.04 -15.88 -8.22
N PRO A 160 -0.03 -17.21 -8.32
CA PRO A 160 -0.88 -18.08 -7.50
C PRO A 160 -0.63 -17.89 -6.00
N CYS A 161 -1.68 -17.98 -5.20
CA CYS A 161 -1.59 -17.80 -3.75
C CYS A 161 -0.64 -18.80 -3.05
N ASN A 162 -0.40 -19.96 -3.64
CA ASN A 162 0.58 -20.95 -3.17
C ASN A 162 2.04 -20.60 -3.50
N GLU A 163 2.30 -19.56 -4.27
CA GLU A 163 3.63 -19.02 -4.54
C GLU A 163 3.96 -17.79 -3.67
N ILE A 164 2.94 -17.15 -3.08
CA ILE A 164 3.11 -15.98 -2.20
C ILE A 164 3.58 -16.45 -0.83
N SER A 165 4.57 -15.77 -0.25
CA SER A 165 5.07 -16.08 1.11
C SER A 165 3.98 -15.89 2.18
N ALA A 166 3.93 -16.79 3.16
CA ALA A 166 3.05 -16.68 4.33
C ALA A 166 3.32 -15.42 5.17
N ASP A 167 4.56 -14.91 5.18
CA ASP A 167 4.93 -13.70 5.90
C ASP A 167 4.12 -12.50 5.44
N TRP A 168 3.82 -12.41 4.14
CA TRP A 168 2.98 -11.36 3.61
C TRP A 168 1.54 -11.44 4.15
N ALA A 169 0.96 -12.65 4.19
CA ALA A 169 -0.37 -12.87 4.77
C ALA A 169 -0.40 -12.46 6.24
N ALA A 170 0.63 -12.88 6.97
CA ALA A 170 0.79 -12.57 8.38
C ALA A 170 0.89 -11.07 8.66
N GLN A 171 1.48 -10.27 7.80
CA GLN A 171 1.57 -8.81 7.93
C GLN A 171 0.24 -8.09 7.62
N ARG A 172 -0.63 -8.65 6.78
CA ARG A 172 -1.83 -7.97 6.24
C ARG A 172 -3.15 -8.42 6.83
N ILE A 173 -3.26 -9.70 7.25
CA ILE A 173 -4.53 -10.33 7.65
C ILE A 173 -4.51 -10.66 9.14
N LYS A 174 -4.05 -9.74 9.99
CA LYS A 174 -4.00 -9.98 11.44
C LYS A 174 -5.30 -9.57 12.14
N ASN A 175 -5.54 -10.22 13.30
CA ASN A 175 -6.67 -10.00 14.21
C ASN A 175 -8.08 -10.33 13.66
N LEU A 176 -8.21 -10.93 12.50
CA LEU A 176 -9.45 -11.58 12.11
C LEU A 176 -9.49 -12.99 12.74
N SER A 177 -9.93 -13.09 13.99
CA SER A 177 -10.28 -14.38 14.60
C SER A 177 -11.74 -14.67 14.31
N LEU A 178 -12.00 -15.65 13.44
CA LEU A 178 -13.37 -16.09 13.16
C LEU A 178 -14.02 -16.61 14.44
N LYS A 179 -13.27 -17.29 15.34
CA LYS A 179 -13.74 -17.69 16.68
C LYS A 179 -14.23 -16.50 17.49
N ALA A 180 -13.44 -15.43 17.62
CA ALA A 180 -13.83 -14.23 18.35
C ALA A 180 -15.03 -13.54 17.68
N ALA A 181 -15.07 -13.48 16.36
CA ALA A 181 -16.15 -12.88 15.62
C ALA A 181 -17.47 -13.66 15.74
N VAL A 182 -17.43 -14.98 15.64
CA VAL A 182 -18.62 -15.85 15.84
C VAL A 182 -19.07 -15.83 17.30
N ARG A 183 -18.16 -15.93 18.27
CA ARG A 183 -18.48 -15.79 19.69
C ARG A 183 -19.16 -14.46 20.01
N ASN A 184 -18.59 -13.36 19.50
CA ASN A 184 -19.18 -12.03 19.71
C ASN A 184 -20.54 -11.87 19.02
N ALA A 185 -20.74 -12.50 17.86
CA ALA A 185 -22.03 -12.52 17.18
C ALA A 185 -23.09 -13.34 17.95
N LEU A 186 -22.72 -14.49 18.51
CA LEU A 186 -23.58 -15.33 19.34
C LEU A 186 -23.92 -14.65 20.68
N LEU A 187 -22.93 -14.04 21.35
CA LEU A 187 -23.15 -13.30 22.59
C LEU A 187 -24.07 -12.08 22.38
N ARG A 188 -23.94 -11.38 21.25
CA ARG A 188 -24.84 -10.27 20.88
C ARG A 188 -26.26 -10.73 20.59
N ALA A 189 -26.45 -11.92 20.05
CA ALA A 189 -27.79 -12.49 19.84
C ALA A 189 -28.49 -12.83 21.16
N VAL A 190 -27.73 -13.03 22.25
CA VAL A 190 -28.25 -13.36 23.60
C VAL A 190 -28.36 -12.10 24.49
N GLU A 191 -27.48 -11.14 24.31
CA GLU A 191 -27.48 -9.88 25.07
C GLU A 191 -27.96 -8.74 24.18
N HIS A 192 -29.18 -8.26 24.38
CA HIS A 192 -29.73 -7.02 23.77
C HIS A 192 -28.97 -5.78 24.31
N LYS A 193 -27.66 -5.68 24.10
CA LYS A 193 -26.86 -4.49 24.42
C LYS A 193 -26.09 -4.02 23.20
N ASP A 194 -26.50 -2.86 22.71
CA ASP A 194 -25.71 -1.99 21.85
C ASP A 194 -24.43 -1.59 22.57
N GLU A 195 -23.35 -1.53 21.79
CA GLU A 195 -22.04 -0.98 22.18
C GLU A 195 -21.14 -1.79 23.12
N VAL A 196 -20.35 -2.72 22.55
CA VAL A 196 -18.93 -2.86 22.95
C VAL A 196 -18.08 -3.16 21.72
N GLY A 197 -17.10 -2.30 21.48
CA GLY A 197 -16.19 -2.21 20.41
C GLY A 197 -15.64 -3.52 19.82
N ILE A 198 -16.10 -3.85 18.62
CA ILE A 198 -15.17 -4.33 17.62
C ILE A 198 -14.29 -3.12 17.34
N THR A 199 -12.98 -3.26 17.50
CA THR A 199 -11.99 -2.23 17.19
C THR A 199 -12.32 -1.67 15.82
N SER A 200 -12.93 -0.49 15.80
CA SER A 200 -13.43 0.15 14.61
C SER A 200 -12.22 0.42 13.73
N LEU A 201 -12.25 -0.10 12.53
CA LEU A 201 -11.41 0.46 11.51
C LEU A 201 -11.68 1.96 11.48
N ILE A 202 -10.63 2.69 11.15
CA ILE A 202 -10.67 4.13 10.98
C ILE A 202 -11.93 4.50 10.19
N GLU A 203 -12.86 5.18 10.84
CA GLU A 203 -14.12 5.65 10.24
C GLU A 203 -13.88 6.92 9.43
N GLU A 204 -12.80 7.62 9.74
CA GLU A 204 -12.36 8.84 9.09
C GLU A 204 -10.86 8.78 8.81
N PHE A 205 -10.40 9.48 7.79
CA PHE A 205 -8.99 9.62 7.46
C PHE A 205 -8.68 11.02 6.97
N HIS A 206 -7.43 11.42 7.10
CA HIS A 206 -6.98 12.68 6.50
C HIS A 206 -6.60 12.48 5.03
N TYR A 207 -6.93 13.48 4.22
CA TYR A 207 -6.65 13.48 2.80
C TYR A 207 -6.42 14.91 2.30
N PRO A 208 -5.36 15.16 1.50
CA PRO A 208 -5.10 16.49 0.97
C PRO A 208 -6.22 16.94 0.02
N ARG A 209 -6.57 18.23 0.06
CA ARG A 209 -7.67 18.81 -0.72
C ARG A 209 -7.66 18.39 -2.19
N PHE A 210 -6.50 18.42 -2.83
CA PHE A 210 -6.29 18.11 -4.24
C PHE A 210 -5.55 16.79 -4.48
N GLY A 211 -5.64 15.85 -3.55
CA GLY A 211 -4.97 14.55 -3.62
C GLY A 211 -3.59 14.53 -2.97
N PRO A 212 -3.00 13.33 -2.74
CA PRO A 212 -1.73 13.16 -2.05
C PRO A 212 -0.54 13.82 -2.76
N GLY A 213 -0.61 14.03 -4.07
CA GLY A 213 0.40 14.78 -4.83
C GLY A 213 0.64 16.16 -4.29
N MET A 214 -0.39 16.83 -3.77
CA MET A 214 -0.31 18.14 -3.16
C MET A 214 0.72 18.21 -2.02
N MET A 215 0.82 17.17 -1.19
CA MET A 215 1.85 17.06 -0.14
C MET A 215 3.26 17.18 -0.74
N TRP A 216 3.50 16.51 -1.84
CA TRP A 216 4.82 16.43 -2.47
C TRP A 216 5.16 17.70 -3.25
N GLU A 217 4.18 18.33 -3.86
CA GLU A 217 4.31 19.63 -4.51
C GLU A 217 4.61 20.75 -3.48
N HIS A 218 3.94 20.73 -2.32
CA HIS A 218 4.23 21.66 -1.23
C HIS A 218 5.63 21.42 -0.64
N CYS A 219 6.02 20.16 -0.45
CA CYS A 219 7.34 19.79 0.02
C CYS A 219 8.43 20.30 -0.95
N GLU A 220 8.27 20.05 -2.26
CA GLU A 220 9.19 20.56 -3.28
C GLU A 220 9.25 22.08 -3.30
N SER A 221 8.10 22.75 -3.22
CA SER A 221 8.03 24.22 -3.18
C SER A 221 8.74 24.80 -1.97
N TRP A 222 8.62 24.14 -0.82
CA TRP A 222 9.37 24.50 0.37
C TRP A 222 10.88 24.31 0.17
N LEU A 223 11.29 23.18 -0.38
CA LEU A 223 12.70 22.87 -0.69
C LEU A 223 13.31 23.91 -1.63
N ALA A 224 12.59 24.31 -2.69
CA ALA A 224 13.04 25.33 -3.64
C ALA A 224 13.27 26.68 -2.96
N LYS A 225 12.40 27.09 -2.02
CA LYS A 225 12.58 28.31 -1.21
C LYS A 225 13.78 28.24 -0.25
N HIS A 226 14.32 27.04 -0.03
CA HIS A 226 15.46 26.79 0.85
C HIS A 226 16.68 26.26 0.06
N ASP A 227 16.89 26.74 -1.16
CA ASP A 227 18.06 26.45 -2.01
C ASP A 227 18.28 24.96 -2.31
N THR A 228 17.21 24.18 -2.37
CA THR A 228 17.27 22.77 -2.76
C THR A 228 16.56 22.55 -4.10
N VAL A 229 17.32 22.06 -5.09
CA VAL A 229 16.84 21.92 -6.46
C VAL A 229 16.33 20.49 -6.70
N THR A 230 15.14 20.37 -7.32
CA THR A 230 14.63 19.12 -7.91
C THR A 230 14.76 19.22 -9.43
N SER A 231 15.67 18.44 -10.00
CA SER A 231 15.86 18.33 -11.44
C SER A 231 14.96 17.21 -11.98
N ARG A 232 13.89 17.58 -12.69
CA ARG A 232 12.90 16.65 -13.26
C ARG A 232 13.30 16.21 -14.67
N GLY A 233 12.84 15.04 -15.11
CA GLY A 233 13.22 14.43 -16.38
C GLY A 233 14.65 13.88 -16.38
N MET A 234 15.26 13.75 -15.21
CA MET A 234 16.65 13.32 -15.03
C MET A 234 16.70 11.85 -14.59
N LYS A 235 16.76 10.95 -15.56
CA LYS A 235 16.80 9.50 -15.30
C LYS A 235 18.24 9.06 -15.03
N VAL A 236 18.54 8.64 -13.80
CA VAL A 236 19.84 8.07 -13.45
C VAL A 236 20.00 6.70 -14.11
N GLU A 237 21.08 6.51 -14.87
CA GLU A 237 21.37 5.30 -15.62
C GLU A 237 22.71 4.66 -15.24
N ARG A 238 23.64 5.42 -14.61
CA ARG A 238 24.95 4.92 -14.20
C ARG A 238 25.31 5.42 -12.81
N ILE A 239 25.89 4.54 -12.00
CA ILE A 239 26.39 4.82 -10.65
C ILE A 239 27.85 4.39 -10.60
N ALA A 240 28.74 5.34 -10.76
CA ALA A 240 30.17 5.09 -10.77
C ALA A 240 30.71 4.96 -9.34
N HIS A 241 31.45 3.87 -9.08
CA HIS A 241 31.95 3.60 -7.75
C HIS A 241 33.40 3.08 -7.75
N GLY A 242 34.04 3.17 -6.59
CA GLY A 242 35.37 2.62 -6.37
C GLY A 242 35.80 2.73 -4.91
N ARG A 243 36.62 1.82 -4.45
CA ARG A 243 37.16 1.80 -3.07
C ARG A 243 36.08 1.89 -1.97
N GLY A 244 34.95 1.21 -2.16
CA GLY A 244 33.85 1.21 -1.20
C GLY A 244 33.08 2.54 -1.10
N ARG A 245 33.10 3.36 -2.14
CA ARG A 245 32.35 4.64 -2.22
C ARG A 245 31.73 4.83 -3.59
N ILE A 246 30.60 5.52 -3.64
CA ILE A 246 30.07 6.09 -4.88
C ILE A 246 30.83 7.38 -5.16
N ASN A 247 31.25 7.54 -6.41
CA ASN A 247 32.01 8.70 -6.88
C ASN A 247 31.08 9.76 -7.48
N HIS A 248 30.25 9.35 -8.46
CA HIS A 248 29.24 10.19 -9.10
C HIS A 248 28.11 9.33 -9.66
N VAL A 249 27.03 9.97 -10.03
CA VAL A 249 25.92 9.35 -10.77
C VAL A 249 25.74 10.08 -12.10
N THR A 250 25.47 9.34 -13.18
CA THR A 250 25.17 9.90 -14.49
C THR A 250 23.66 9.82 -14.72
N ALA A 251 23.03 10.96 -14.94
CA ALA A 251 21.62 11.02 -15.32
C ALA A 251 21.45 11.44 -16.78
N ARG A 252 20.50 10.81 -17.47
CA ARG A 252 20.11 11.18 -18.82
C ARG A 252 19.06 12.29 -18.78
N THR A 253 19.31 13.36 -19.51
CA THR A 253 18.36 14.47 -19.70
C THR A 253 17.24 14.07 -20.68
N PRO A 254 16.12 14.83 -20.74
CA PRO A 254 15.08 14.65 -21.75
C PRO A 254 15.60 14.75 -23.20
N SER A 255 16.70 15.49 -23.44
CA SER A 255 17.35 15.58 -24.74
C SER A 255 18.28 14.38 -25.06
N GLY A 256 18.42 13.42 -24.14
CA GLY A 256 19.27 12.24 -24.31
C GLY A 256 20.74 12.43 -23.89
N GLN A 257 21.12 13.60 -23.41
CA GLN A 257 22.49 13.89 -22.94
C GLN A 257 22.72 13.28 -21.55
N GLY A 258 23.88 12.63 -21.33
CA GLY A 258 24.35 12.21 -20.03
C GLY A 258 25.00 13.39 -19.27
N VAL A 259 24.62 13.56 -18.01
CA VAL A 259 25.19 14.58 -17.11
C VAL A 259 25.62 13.90 -15.81
N ASP A 260 26.85 14.15 -15.40
CA ASP A 260 27.42 13.59 -14.17
C ASP A 260 27.16 14.53 -12.98
N TYR A 261 26.80 13.92 -11.85
CA TYR A 261 26.54 14.59 -10.60
C TYR A 261 27.41 14.00 -9.48
N ASP A 262 28.35 14.82 -9.03
CA ASP A 262 29.22 14.52 -7.89
C ASP A 262 28.51 14.80 -6.57
N GLY A 263 28.83 14.00 -5.54
CA GLY A 263 28.32 14.17 -4.19
C GLY A 263 29.18 13.48 -3.13
N ASP A 264 29.07 13.96 -1.90
CA ASP A 264 29.71 13.32 -0.75
C ASP A 264 28.87 12.14 -0.25
N HIS A 265 27.54 12.23 -0.39
CA HIS A 265 26.55 11.22 -0.03
C HIS A 265 25.54 11.00 -1.16
N PHE A 266 25.07 9.77 -1.28
CA PHE A 266 24.07 9.38 -2.27
C PHE A 266 22.95 8.60 -1.61
N ILE A 267 21.69 8.99 -1.91
CA ILE A 267 20.49 8.29 -1.48
C ILE A 267 19.70 7.87 -2.72
N SER A 268 19.33 6.60 -2.83
CA SER A 268 18.57 6.07 -3.97
C SER A 268 17.18 5.58 -3.55
N THR A 269 16.17 5.91 -4.34
CA THR A 269 14.82 5.34 -4.25
C THR A 269 14.51 4.41 -5.44
N MET A 270 15.49 4.19 -6.32
CA MET A 270 15.35 3.34 -7.51
C MET A 270 14.94 1.91 -7.13
N PRO A 271 14.14 1.23 -7.97
CA PRO A 271 13.93 -0.20 -7.81
C PRO A 271 15.26 -0.95 -7.78
N LEU A 272 15.41 -1.90 -6.85
CA LEU A 272 16.70 -2.59 -6.63
C LEU A 272 17.27 -3.26 -7.88
N ARG A 273 16.41 -3.76 -8.78
CA ARG A 273 16.84 -4.39 -10.03
C ARG A 273 17.56 -3.39 -10.93
N GLU A 274 16.95 -2.24 -11.16
CA GLU A 274 17.50 -1.16 -11.99
C GLU A 274 18.70 -0.50 -11.30
N LEU A 275 18.65 -0.35 -9.99
CA LEU A 275 19.74 0.18 -9.19
C LEU A 275 21.02 -0.65 -9.39
N ILE A 276 20.93 -1.98 -9.23
CA ILE A 276 22.08 -2.89 -9.38
C ILE A 276 22.61 -2.91 -10.82
N GLN A 277 21.71 -2.79 -11.81
CA GLN A 277 22.11 -2.69 -13.23
C GLN A 277 22.86 -1.40 -13.57
N ALA A 278 22.64 -0.33 -12.80
CA ALA A 278 23.26 0.98 -13.02
C ALA A 278 24.70 1.08 -12.45
N PHE A 279 25.13 0.14 -11.62
CA PHE A 279 26.47 0.18 -11.01
C PHE A 279 27.59 -0.05 -12.02
N ASP A 280 28.61 0.79 -11.97
CA ASP A 280 29.82 0.70 -12.79
C ASP A 280 31.08 0.94 -11.93
N PRO A 281 32.00 -0.04 -11.82
CA PRO A 281 31.98 -1.38 -12.42
C PRO A 281 30.78 -2.24 -12.00
N ALA A 282 30.44 -3.24 -12.85
CA ALA A 282 29.33 -4.15 -12.59
C ALA A 282 29.52 -4.91 -11.26
N PRO A 283 28.44 -5.08 -10.46
CA PRO A 283 28.47 -5.89 -9.24
C PRO A 283 28.80 -7.37 -9.53
N PRO A 284 29.17 -8.16 -8.49
CA PRO A 284 29.35 -9.60 -8.65
C PRO A 284 28.10 -10.30 -9.22
N ASP A 285 28.29 -11.35 -10.02
CA ASP A 285 27.20 -12.09 -10.69
C ASP A 285 26.11 -12.56 -9.74
N ALA A 286 26.48 -12.96 -8.52
CA ALA A 286 25.52 -13.38 -7.51
C ALA A 286 24.57 -12.23 -7.09
N VAL A 287 25.05 -10.99 -7.06
CA VAL A 287 24.25 -9.79 -6.73
C VAL A 287 23.35 -9.43 -7.91
N ILE A 288 23.90 -9.46 -9.13
CA ILE A 288 23.15 -9.23 -10.38
C ILE A 288 22.01 -10.23 -10.49
N SER A 289 22.29 -11.52 -10.32
CA SER A 289 21.28 -12.60 -10.37
C SER A 289 20.21 -12.44 -9.30
N ALA A 290 20.60 -12.06 -8.08
CA ALA A 290 19.65 -11.79 -6.99
C ALA A 290 18.73 -10.62 -7.32
N ALA A 291 19.28 -9.51 -7.82
CA ALA A 291 18.50 -8.32 -8.20
C ALA A 291 17.55 -8.60 -9.38
N GLN A 292 18.03 -9.31 -10.42
CA GLN A 292 17.20 -9.72 -11.57
C GLN A 292 16.03 -10.61 -11.18
N GLY A 293 16.19 -11.42 -10.12
CA GLY A 293 15.12 -12.26 -9.57
C GLY A 293 14.05 -11.49 -8.79
N LEU A 294 14.26 -10.22 -8.44
CA LEU A 294 13.26 -9.38 -7.79
C LEU A 294 12.22 -8.94 -8.82
N ARG A 295 10.97 -9.33 -8.61
CA ARG A 295 9.84 -9.06 -9.51
C ARG A 295 8.99 -7.92 -8.98
N TYR A 296 8.37 -7.18 -9.91
CA TYR A 296 7.44 -6.11 -9.61
C TYR A 296 6.17 -6.30 -10.45
N ARG A 297 5.04 -5.94 -9.87
CA ARG A 297 3.77 -5.85 -10.57
C ARG A 297 3.53 -4.43 -11.02
N ASP A 298 3.09 -4.26 -12.24
CA ASP A 298 2.74 -2.98 -12.82
C ASP A 298 1.27 -2.65 -12.53
N TYR A 299 0.93 -1.40 -12.68
CA TYR A 299 -0.37 -0.86 -12.31
C TYR A 299 -0.88 0.07 -13.41
N LEU A 300 -2.14 -0.09 -13.75
CA LEU A 300 -2.81 0.73 -14.73
C LEU A 300 -4.12 1.24 -14.15
N THR A 301 -4.36 2.54 -14.27
CA THR A 301 -5.64 3.16 -13.91
C THR A 301 -6.32 3.66 -15.18
N VAL A 302 -7.53 3.17 -15.43
CA VAL A 302 -8.46 3.78 -16.38
C VAL A 302 -9.34 4.74 -15.60
N VAL A 303 -9.29 6.01 -15.95
CA VAL A 303 -10.15 7.03 -15.35
C VAL A 303 -11.32 7.29 -16.27
N LEU A 304 -12.54 7.26 -15.72
CA LEU A 304 -13.76 7.62 -16.42
C LEU A 304 -14.37 8.88 -15.82
N ILE A 305 -14.79 9.80 -16.66
CA ILE A 305 -15.58 10.98 -16.30
C ILE A 305 -17.03 10.66 -16.62
N VAL A 306 -17.88 10.67 -15.58
CA VAL A 306 -19.27 10.23 -15.65
C VAL A 306 -20.19 11.41 -15.41
N ASN A 307 -21.15 11.63 -16.31
CA ASN A 307 -22.17 12.67 -16.22
C ASN A 307 -23.24 12.29 -15.20
N ARG A 308 -22.83 12.19 -13.96
CA ARG A 308 -23.69 11.92 -12.82
C ARG A 308 -23.07 12.54 -11.57
N GLU A 309 -23.88 13.26 -10.81
CA GLU A 309 -23.42 13.92 -9.58
C GLU A 309 -22.91 12.92 -8.53
N SER A 310 -23.57 11.78 -8.36
CA SER A 310 -23.20 10.75 -7.40
C SER A 310 -23.42 9.36 -7.98
N LEU A 311 -22.45 8.46 -7.85
CA LEU A 311 -22.52 7.07 -8.31
C LEU A 311 -22.79 6.12 -7.14
N PHE A 312 -21.84 6.00 -6.25
CA PHE A 312 -21.89 5.16 -5.04
C PHE A 312 -21.18 5.89 -3.90
N PRO A 313 -21.54 5.58 -2.62
CA PRO A 313 -21.02 6.33 -1.47
C PRO A 313 -19.59 5.97 -1.08
N ASP A 314 -19.04 4.88 -1.61
CA ASP A 314 -17.72 4.39 -1.24
C ASP A 314 -16.61 5.30 -1.76
N ASN A 315 -15.52 5.42 -1.00
CA ASN A 315 -14.26 5.96 -1.51
C ASN A 315 -13.63 4.98 -2.50
N TRP A 316 -13.69 3.67 -2.19
CA TRP A 316 -13.28 2.60 -3.11
C TRP A 316 -14.02 1.30 -2.83
N ILE A 317 -14.14 0.46 -3.86
CA ILE A 317 -14.73 -0.87 -3.80
C ILE A 317 -13.70 -1.89 -4.30
N TYR A 318 -13.47 -2.95 -3.52
CA TYR A 318 -12.65 -4.09 -3.93
C TYR A 318 -13.47 -5.03 -4.81
N ILE A 319 -12.99 -5.35 -6.01
CA ILE A 319 -13.71 -6.17 -6.98
C ILE A 319 -13.20 -7.61 -6.93
N HIS A 320 -13.93 -8.46 -6.23
CA HIS A 320 -13.60 -9.89 -6.09
C HIS A 320 -14.25 -10.77 -7.16
N SER A 321 -15.11 -10.21 -8.01
CA SER A 321 -15.74 -10.94 -9.13
C SER A 321 -14.69 -11.46 -10.12
N PRO A 322 -14.69 -12.76 -10.45
CA PRO A 322 -13.68 -13.34 -11.34
C PRO A 322 -13.89 -13.01 -12.82
N ASP A 323 -15.08 -12.53 -13.19
CA ASP A 323 -15.53 -12.28 -14.56
C ASP A 323 -15.08 -10.91 -15.11
N VAL A 324 -14.36 -10.12 -14.34
CA VAL A 324 -13.71 -8.87 -14.72
C VAL A 324 -12.25 -8.84 -14.31
N LYS A 325 -11.40 -8.14 -15.05
CA LYS A 325 -9.98 -7.97 -14.71
C LYS A 325 -9.76 -6.87 -13.69
N MET A 326 -10.65 -5.88 -13.65
CA MET A 326 -10.62 -4.81 -12.66
C MET A 326 -10.50 -5.38 -11.25
N GLY A 327 -9.51 -4.90 -10.49
CA GLY A 327 -9.31 -5.31 -9.10
C GLY A 327 -9.96 -4.36 -8.10
N ARG A 328 -10.09 -3.07 -8.45
CA ARG A 328 -10.64 -2.05 -7.55
C ARG A 328 -11.21 -0.89 -8.36
N ILE A 329 -12.24 -0.24 -7.82
CA ILE A 329 -12.76 1.02 -8.34
C ILE A 329 -12.72 2.08 -7.25
N GLN A 330 -12.28 3.28 -7.58
CA GLN A 330 -12.25 4.45 -6.70
C GLN A 330 -13.21 5.52 -7.19
N ASN A 331 -13.86 6.23 -6.26
CA ASN A 331 -14.63 7.43 -6.56
C ASN A 331 -13.87 8.64 -6.00
N TYR A 332 -13.16 9.35 -6.85
CA TYR A 332 -12.26 10.43 -6.43
C TYR A 332 -12.98 11.59 -5.76
N LYS A 333 -14.22 11.89 -6.18
CA LYS A 333 -15.05 12.93 -5.55
C LYS A 333 -15.36 12.62 -4.07
N ASN A 334 -15.48 11.34 -3.70
CA ASN A 334 -15.70 10.93 -2.31
C ASN A 334 -14.42 11.05 -1.45
N TRP A 335 -13.23 10.99 -2.06
CA TRP A 335 -11.98 11.28 -1.35
C TRP A 335 -11.87 12.77 -1.05
N SER A 336 -12.12 13.62 -2.04
CA SER A 336 -12.28 15.06 -1.87
C SER A 336 -13.18 15.64 -2.97
N PRO A 337 -14.15 16.49 -2.62
CA PRO A 337 -15.01 17.14 -3.63
C PRO A 337 -14.21 18.05 -4.59
N HIS A 338 -13.00 18.46 -4.21
CA HIS A 338 -12.12 19.28 -5.02
C HIS A 338 -11.33 18.50 -6.09
N MET A 339 -11.49 17.17 -6.14
CA MET A 339 -10.88 16.32 -7.19
C MET A 339 -11.61 16.44 -8.52
N VAL A 340 -12.82 16.99 -8.55
CA VAL A 340 -13.61 17.24 -9.77
C VAL A 340 -13.85 18.74 -9.95
N PRO A 341 -13.67 19.28 -11.18
CA PRO A 341 -13.91 20.71 -11.44
C PRO A 341 -15.41 21.06 -11.50
N ASP A 342 -16.24 20.08 -11.86
CA ASP A 342 -17.70 20.19 -12.01
C ASP A 342 -18.37 19.23 -11.04
N THR A 343 -19.07 19.77 -10.06
CA THR A 343 -19.74 18.98 -9.00
C THR A 343 -20.98 18.24 -9.49
N SER A 344 -21.51 18.55 -10.67
CA SER A 344 -22.61 17.78 -11.31
C SER A 344 -22.11 16.45 -11.89
N LYS A 345 -20.78 16.26 -11.97
CA LYS A 345 -20.12 15.07 -12.52
C LYS A 345 -19.34 14.33 -11.44
N THR A 346 -18.95 13.12 -11.78
CA THR A 346 -18.11 12.25 -10.93
C THR A 346 -16.96 11.70 -11.76
N SER A 347 -15.78 11.57 -11.18
CA SER A 347 -14.67 10.82 -11.78
C SER A 347 -14.36 9.57 -10.96
N VAL A 348 -14.12 8.46 -11.67
CA VAL A 348 -13.76 7.18 -11.05
C VAL A 348 -12.49 6.62 -11.65
N GLY A 349 -11.71 5.92 -10.83
CA GLY A 349 -10.50 5.21 -11.27
C GLY A 349 -10.69 3.71 -11.17
N LEU A 350 -10.52 3.03 -12.29
CA LEU A 350 -10.60 1.59 -12.42
C LEU A 350 -9.19 1.02 -12.43
N GLU A 351 -8.86 0.19 -11.46
CA GLU A 351 -7.51 -0.29 -11.22
C GLU A 351 -7.28 -1.68 -11.79
N TYR A 352 -6.26 -1.79 -12.63
CA TYR A 352 -5.79 -3.02 -13.25
C TYR A 352 -4.36 -3.30 -12.81
N PHE A 353 -4.10 -4.53 -12.40
CA PHE A 353 -2.79 -5.00 -12.00
C PHE A 353 -2.26 -5.92 -13.10
N LEU A 354 -1.20 -5.49 -13.78
CA LEU A 354 -0.71 -6.14 -14.98
C LEU A 354 0.79 -6.45 -14.87
N TRP A 355 1.26 -7.34 -15.72
CA TRP A 355 2.66 -7.48 -16.03
C TRP A 355 2.99 -6.65 -17.28
N ASP A 356 4.23 -6.21 -17.41
CA ASP A 356 4.75 -5.53 -18.61
C ASP A 356 4.55 -6.35 -19.91
N LYS A 357 4.47 -7.68 -19.77
CA LYS A 357 4.23 -8.64 -20.85
C LYS A 357 2.75 -8.94 -21.13
N ASP A 358 1.82 -8.48 -20.27
CA ASP A 358 0.40 -8.69 -20.50
C ASP A 358 -0.06 -7.85 -21.70
N GLU A 359 -0.95 -8.41 -22.52
CA GLU A 359 -1.39 -7.77 -23.78
C GLU A 359 -1.99 -6.39 -23.52
N GLU A 360 -2.79 -6.25 -22.45
CA GLU A 360 -3.46 -5.00 -22.08
C GLU A 360 -2.47 -3.88 -21.74
N TRP A 361 -1.26 -4.21 -21.30
CA TRP A 361 -0.24 -3.20 -21.00
C TRP A 361 0.12 -2.36 -22.24
N THR A 362 0.05 -2.98 -23.42
CA THR A 362 0.40 -2.35 -24.70
C THR A 362 -0.78 -1.78 -25.46
N TRP A 363 -2.03 -2.00 -25.00
CA TRP A 363 -3.21 -1.50 -25.70
C TRP A 363 -3.26 0.02 -25.74
N GLN A 364 -3.85 0.56 -26.79
CA GLN A 364 -4.15 1.98 -26.90
C GLN A 364 -5.16 2.41 -25.83
N ASN A 365 -5.09 3.68 -25.41
CA ASN A 365 -5.90 4.19 -24.30
C ASN A 365 -7.40 4.02 -24.56
N ASP A 366 -7.87 4.26 -25.78
CA ASP A 366 -9.28 4.12 -26.14
C ASP A 366 -9.80 2.69 -25.90
N ARG A 367 -8.98 1.67 -26.24
CA ARG A 367 -9.34 0.27 -26.00
C ARG A 367 -9.42 -0.05 -24.52
N LEU A 368 -8.55 0.52 -23.71
CA LEU A 368 -8.57 0.36 -22.25
C LEU A 368 -9.76 1.09 -21.61
N ILE A 369 -10.10 2.28 -22.11
CA ILE A 369 -11.29 3.01 -21.68
C ILE A 369 -12.54 2.18 -21.98
N GLN A 370 -12.65 1.63 -23.18
CA GLN A 370 -13.77 0.75 -23.55
C GLN A 370 -13.85 -0.51 -22.67
N LEU A 371 -12.71 -1.13 -22.32
CA LEU A 371 -12.66 -2.23 -21.36
C LEU A 371 -13.23 -1.79 -20.00
N GLY A 372 -12.80 -0.63 -19.51
CA GLY A 372 -13.28 -0.07 -18.23
C GLY A 372 -14.79 0.18 -18.23
N ILE A 373 -15.32 0.76 -19.30
CA ILE A 373 -16.76 0.99 -19.46
C ILE A 373 -17.52 -0.35 -19.44
N GLN A 374 -17.09 -1.33 -20.24
CA GLN A 374 -17.74 -2.64 -20.32
C GLN A 374 -17.74 -3.40 -18.99
N GLU A 375 -16.61 -3.41 -18.28
CA GLU A 375 -16.50 -4.08 -16.98
C GLU A 375 -17.35 -3.37 -15.92
N SER A 376 -17.34 -2.04 -15.88
CA SER A 376 -18.16 -1.26 -14.93
C SER A 376 -19.65 -1.47 -15.16
N ALA A 377 -20.08 -1.53 -16.43
CA ALA A 377 -21.46 -1.83 -16.82
C ALA A 377 -21.85 -3.27 -16.43
N ARG A 378 -20.97 -4.26 -16.66
CA ARG A 378 -21.18 -5.66 -16.27
C ARG A 378 -21.39 -5.80 -14.76
N LEU A 379 -20.67 -5.01 -13.95
CA LEU A 379 -20.82 -4.97 -12.50
C LEU A 379 -22.06 -4.17 -12.06
N GLY A 380 -22.73 -3.43 -12.97
CA GLY A 380 -23.86 -2.56 -12.65
C GLY A 380 -23.47 -1.32 -11.84
N LEU A 381 -22.21 -0.88 -11.95
CA LEU A 381 -21.70 0.27 -11.18
C LEU A 381 -21.81 1.59 -11.96
N ILE A 382 -21.74 1.54 -13.29
CA ILE A 382 -21.78 2.72 -14.18
C ILE A 382 -22.65 2.39 -15.40
N ASP A 383 -23.50 3.32 -15.80
CA ASP A 383 -24.21 3.26 -17.07
C ASP A 383 -23.27 3.75 -18.19
N PRO A 384 -23.00 2.93 -19.23
CA PRO A 384 -22.15 3.34 -20.34
C PRO A 384 -22.56 4.64 -21.02
N SER A 385 -23.86 4.94 -21.07
CA SER A 385 -24.39 6.15 -21.70
C SER A 385 -24.05 7.44 -20.95
N GLU A 386 -23.66 7.32 -19.67
CA GLU A 386 -23.28 8.45 -18.83
C GLU A 386 -21.78 8.76 -18.88
N VAL A 387 -20.96 7.90 -19.50
CA VAL A 387 -19.52 8.13 -19.62
C VAL A 387 -19.26 9.13 -20.75
N GLU A 388 -18.74 10.30 -20.39
CA GLU A 388 -18.44 11.37 -21.35
C GLU A 388 -17.00 11.33 -21.88
N ASP A 389 -16.05 10.93 -21.03
CA ASP A 389 -14.63 11.00 -21.35
C ASP A 389 -13.83 10.03 -20.46
N GLY A 390 -12.56 9.84 -20.80
CA GLY A 390 -11.67 9.02 -20.01
C GLY A 390 -10.20 9.22 -20.34
N THR A 391 -9.34 8.76 -19.45
CA THR A 391 -7.89 8.74 -19.67
C THR A 391 -7.27 7.51 -19.01
N VAL A 392 -6.00 7.26 -19.30
CA VAL A 392 -5.27 6.08 -18.79
C VAL A 392 -3.91 6.51 -18.28
N VAL A 393 -3.58 6.06 -17.09
CA VAL A 393 -2.23 6.20 -16.51
C VAL A 393 -1.62 4.82 -16.27
N ARG A 394 -0.39 4.63 -16.74
CA ARG A 394 0.42 3.44 -16.52
C ARG A 394 1.51 3.74 -15.51
N MET A 395 1.68 2.85 -14.54
CA MET A 395 2.71 2.95 -13.53
C MET A 395 3.48 1.63 -13.43
N GLU A 396 4.72 1.68 -13.88
CA GLU A 396 5.62 0.54 -13.77
C GLU A 396 6.05 0.30 -12.31
N LYS A 397 6.28 -0.97 -11.98
CA LYS A 397 6.89 -1.39 -10.72
C LYS A 397 6.17 -0.87 -9.45
N ALA A 398 4.83 -0.84 -9.52
CA ALA A 398 4.01 -0.33 -8.42
C ALA A 398 4.03 -1.24 -7.18
N TYR A 399 4.15 -2.57 -7.37
CA TYR A 399 4.08 -3.55 -6.28
C TYR A 399 5.27 -4.50 -6.31
N PRO A 400 6.15 -4.47 -5.29
CA PRO A 400 7.20 -5.48 -5.12
C PRO A 400 6.57 -6.83 -4.79
N ILE A 401 6.95 -7.89 -5.50
CA ILE A 401 6.40 -9.24 -5.35
C ILE A 401 7.15 -10.01 -4.26
N TYR A 402 6.39 -10.63 -3.35
CA TYR A 402 6.90 -11.41 -2.23
C TYR A 402 6.75 -12.91 -2.51
N ASP A 403 7.56 -13.43 -3.42
CA ASP A 403 7.67 -14.87 -3.64
C ASP A 403 8.51 -15.54 -2.53
N GLN A 404 8.58 -16.87 -2.52
CA GLN A 404 9.26 -17.63 -1.47
C GLN A 404 10.77 -17.34 -1.35
N SER A 405 11.40 -16.75 -2.35
CA SER A 405 12.85 -16.48 -2.40
C SER A 405 13.22 -15.00 -2.25
N TYR A 406 12.25 -14.11 -2.19
CA TYR A 406 12.51 -12.66 -2.18
C TYR A 406 13.41 -12.19 -1.05
N LEU A 407 13.25 -12.72 0.18
CA LEU A 407 14.07 -12.33 1.33
C LEU A 407 15.55 -12.66 1.13
N LYS A 408 15.85 -13.85 0.58
CA LYS A 408 17.24 -14.25 0.29
C LYS A 408 17.86 -13.35 -0.76
N ARG A 409 17.09 -12.97 -1.78
CA ARG A 409 17.56 -12.06 -2.85
C ARG A 409 17.82 -10.67 -2.30
N ILE A 410 16.89 -10.14 -1.48
CA ILE A 410 17.08 -8.84 -0.83
C ILE A 410 18.32 -8.84 0.05
N ASP A 411 18.54 -9.87 0.88
CA ASP A 411 19.71 -9.98 1.76
C ASP A 411 21.02 -9.95 0.96
N THR A 412 21.07 -10.65 -0.16
CA THR A 412 22.26 -10.64 -1.05
C THR A 412 22.54 -9.23 -1.61
N VAL A 413 21.51 -8.53 -2.08
CA VAL A 413 21.64 -7.16 -2.61
C VAL A 413 21.99 -6.18 -1.48
N ARG A 414 21.33 -6.29 -0.33
CA ARG A 414 21.57 -5.45 0.85
C ARG A 414 23.03 -5.50 1.27
N ARG A 415 23.59 -6.70 1.47
CA ARG A 415 25.00 -6.88 1.88
C ARG A 415 25.97 -6.22 0.91
N TYR A 416 25.70 -6.27 -0.38
CA TYR A 416 26.53 -5.58 -1.37
C TYR A 416 26.40 -4.06 -1.23
N LEU A 417 25.20 -3.51 -1.13
CA LEU A 417 24.98 -2.07 -1.00
C LEU A 417 25.57 -1.50 0.29
N GLU A 418 25.57 -2.25 1.39
CA GLU A 418 26.17 -1.88 2.67
C GLU A 418 27.73 -1.80 2.64
N THR A 419 28.37 -2.27 1.57
CA THR A 419 29.84 -2.07 1.39
C THR A 419 30.21 -0.64 1.01
N PHE A 420 29.25 0.20 0.61
CA PHE A 420 29.50 1.59 0.23
C PHE A 420 29.23 2.53 1.39
N SER A 421 30.27 3.20 1.87
CA SER A 421 30.21 4.04 3.09
C SER A 421 29.40 5.34 2.94
N ASN A 422 29.11 5.78 1.71
CA ASN A 422 28.40 7.01 1.40
C ASN A 422 27.11 6.79 0.59
N PHE A 423 26.54 5.59 0.66
CA PHE A 423 25.35 5.23 -0.10
C PHE A 423 24.26 4.63 0.79
N GLN A 424 23.01 5.04 0.56
CA GLN A 424 21.84 4.44 1.20
C GLN A 424 20.72 4.25 0.17
N THR A 425 19.96 3.17 0.29
CA THR A 425 18.72 2.96 -0.48
C THR A 425 17.53 3.01 0.44
N ILE A 426 16.44 3.67 -0.02
CA ILE A 426 15.25 3.97 0.80
C ILE A 426 13.95 3.82 0.00
N GLY A 427 12.83 3.88 0.71
CA GLY A 427 11.49 3.92 0.12
C GLY A 427 10.92 2.54 -0.20
N ARG A 428 9.89 2.52 -1.05
CA ARG A 428 9.17 1.30 -1.41
C ARG A 428 9.99 0.41 -2.35
N ASN A 429 10.43 0.95 -3.46
CA ASN A 429 11.13 0.20 -4.49
C ASN A 429 12.62 0.05 -4.19
N GLY A 430 13.23 1.03 -3.53
CA GLY A 430 14.62 0.97 -3.09
C GLY A 430 14.89 -0.06 -2.00
N LEU A 431 13.88 -0.48 -1.25
CA LEU A 431 13.98 -1.57 -0.26
C LEU A 431 13.27 -2.85 -0.72
N HIS A 432 12.67 -2.86 -1.91
CA HIS A 432 11.78 -3.92 -2.39
C HIS A 432 10.76 -4.33 -1.31
N ARG A 433 10.13 -3.33 -0.70
CA ARG A 433 9.21 -3.52 0.43
C ARG A 433 7.91 -2.77 0.19
N TYR A 434 6.77 -3.39 0.54
CA TYR A 434 5.46 -2.77 0.40
C TYR A 434 5.26 -1.67 1.46
N ASN A 435 6.08 -0.63 1.35
CA ASN A 435 6.00 0.56 2.19
C ASN A 435 4.83 1.44 1.74
N ASN A 436 4.00 1.87 2.69
CA ASN A 436 3.08 2.97 2.46
C ASN A 436 3.85 4.30 2.48
N GLN A 437 3.14 5.43 2.33
CA GLN A 437 3.79 6.75 2.31
C GLN A 437 4.57 7.02 3.61
N ASP A 438 3.97 6.75 4.77
CA ASP A 438 4.57 6.95 6.09
C ASP A 438 5.87 6.14 6.27
N HIS A 439 5.87 4.87 5.91
CA HIS A 439 7.08 4.05 5.94
C HIS A 439 8.15 4.58 4.99
N SER A 440 7.76 4.98 3.77
CA SER A 440 8.68 5.56 2.80
C SER A 440 9.30 6.86 3.32
N MET A 441 8.48 7.74 3.91
CA MET A 441 8.93 8.96 4.58
C MET A 441 9.90 8.67 5.72
N LEU A 442 9.57 7.70 6.58
CA LEU A 442 10.41 7.34 7.72
C LEU A 442 11.79 6.83 7.27
N THR A 443 11.86 6.07 6.18
CA THR A 443 13.16 5.67 5.61
C THR A 443 13.97 6.88 5.12
N GLY A 444 13.30 7.89 4.57
CA GLY A 444 13.90 9.16 4.16
C GLY A 444 14.47 9.95 5.36
N VAL A 445 13.67 10.08 6.43
CA VAL A 445 14.11 10.70 7.69
C VAL A 445 15.36 9.99 8.24
N TYR A 446 15.34 8.65 8.32
CA TYR A 446 16.45 7.87 8.85
C TYR A 446 17.73 8.04 8.00
N ALA A 447 17.61 8.00 6.68
CA ALA A 447 18.75 8.22 5.79
C ALA A 447 19.37 9.62 5.95
N ALA A 448 18.53 10.65 6.07
CA ALA A 448 18.98 12.01 6.32
C ALA A 448 19.69 12.15 7.68
N ARG A 449 19.15 11.54 8.72
CA ARG A 449 19.72 11.53 10.07
C ARG A 449 21.04 10.79 10.13
N ASN A 450 21.18 9.68 9.40
CA ASN A 450 22.45 8.97 9.29
C ASN A 450 23.56 9.86 8.69
N ILE A 451 23.24 10.66 7.68
CA ILE A 451 24.20 11.61 7.08
C ILE A 451 24.59 12.70 8.09
N THR A 452 23.69 13.08 9.00
CA THR A 452 23.95 14.09 10.02
C THR A 452 24.52 13.56 11.34
N GLY A 453 24.93 12.27 11.38
CA GLY A 453 25.68 11.67 12.49
C GLY A 453 24.89 10.77 13.41
N GLU A 454 23.59 10.53 13.13
CA GLU A 454 22.82 9.49 13.82
C GLU A 454 23.07 8.11 13.16
N GLN A 455 22.54 7.03 13.76
CA GLN A 455 22.64 5.67 13.23
C GLN A 455 21.28 4.98 13.30
N HIS A 456 20.62 4.86 12.15
CA HIS A 456 19.33 4.20 12.00
C HIS A 456 19.43 3.11 10.92
N ASP A 457 18.84 1.95 11.18
CA ASP A 457 18.69 0.92 10.14
C ASP A 457 17.45 1.19 9.29
N VAL A 458 17.63 1.72 8.09
CA VAL A 458 16.55 1.98 7.13
C VAL A 458 15.83 0.69 6.69
N TRP A 459 16.51 -0.46 6.75
CA TRP A 459 15.94 -1.75 6.42
C TRP A 459 15.03 -2.32 7.52
N SER A 460 15.07 -1.76 8.74
CA SER A 460 14.21 -2.17 9.84
C SER A 460 12.80 -1.57 9.75
N VAL A 461 12.58 -0.55 8.92
CA VAL A 461 11.27 0.09 8.76
C VAL A 461 10.28 -0.88 8.14
N ASN A 462 9.05 -0.97 8.72
CA ASN A 462 7.98 -1.87 8.26
C ASN A 462 8.38 -3.37 8.28
N THR A 463 9.19 -3.76 9.26
CA THR A 463 9.52 -5.18 9.53
C THR A 463 8.66 -5.78 10.63
N GLU A 464 7.88 -4.97 11.31
CA GLU A 464 7.01 -5.41 12.38
C GLU A 464 6.04 -6.48 11.87
N LYS A 465 5.99 -7.60 12.60
CA LYS A 465 5.01 -8.66 12.32
C LYS A 465 3.57 -8.19 12.50
N GLU A 466 3.34 -6.96 12.97
CA GLU A 466 2.04 -6.39 13.29
C GLU A 466 1.90 -4.91 12.86
N TYR A 467 1.55 -4.69 11.60
CA TYR A 467 1.01 -3.40 11.20
C TYR A 467 -0.50 -3.42 11.44
N LEU A 468 -0.91 -2.98 12.63
CA LEU A 468 -2.31 -2.83 12.99
C LEU A 468 -2.78 -1.43 12.57
N GLU A 469 -3.72 -1.36 11.65
CA GLU A 469 -4.49 -0.15 11.38
C GLU A 469 -5.50 0.15 12.53
N ASN A 470 -5.23 -0.34 13.73
CA ASN A 470 -6.04 -0.11 14.91
C ASN A 470 -5.47 1.07 15.67
N GLY A 471 -6.04 2.24 15.51
CA GLY A 471 -5.65 3.39 16.30
C GLY A 471 -6.73 4.45 16.31
N ARG A 472 -7.21 4.82 17.49
CA ARG A 472 -7.81 6.13 17.70
C ARG A 472 -6.79 7.16 17.22
N SER A 473 -7.23 8.10 16.36
CA SER A 473 -6.46 9.31 16.09
C SER A 473 -6.00 9.85 17.45
N ALA A 474 -4.69 9.87 17.68
CA ALA A 474 -4.15 10.48 18.88
C ALA A 474 -4.51 11.96 18.81
N THR A 475 -5.46 12.39 19.61
CA THR A 475 -5.70 13.78 19.92
C THR A 475 -4.37 14.34 20.40
N LEU A 476 -3.80 15.27 19.65
CA LEU A 476 -2.56 15.96 19.93
C LEU A 476 -2.60 16.61 21.32
N ASN A 477 -2.00 15.96 22.32
CA ASN A 477 -1.58 16.64 23.54
C ASN A 477 -0.22 17.27 23.27
N ARG A 478 -0.18 18.60 23.21
CA ARG A 478 1.05 19.39 23.16
C ARG A 478 1.84 19.15 24.45
N GLY A 479 3.05 18.67 24.32
CA GLY A 479 4.13 18.80 25.27
C GLY A 479 4.54 17.55 26.02
N GLU A 480 5.30 16.67 25.36
CA GLU A 480 6.33 15.87 26.05
C GLU A 480 7.43 15.49 25.05
N ARG A 481 8.67 15.80 25.41
CA ARG A 481 9.87 15.39 24.68
C ARG A 481 10.07 13.90 24.92
N LEU A 482 10.05 13.10 23.85
CA LEU A 482 10.31 11.67 23.91
C LEU A 482 11.82 11.38 23.85
N VAL A 483 12.34 10.87 24.94
CA VAL A 483 13.60 10.12 25.03
C VAL A 483 13.26 8.66 24.69
N PRO A 484 14.06 7.93 23.89
CA PRO A 484 13.76 6.54 23.57
C PRO A 484 14.04 5.64 24.79
N SER A 485 12.98 5.19 25.45
CA SER A 485 13.07 4.12 26.45
C SER A 485 12.37 2.87 25.92
N ARG A 486 13.07 1.73 26.00
CA ARG A 486 12.48 0.40 25.82
C ARG A 486 11.34 0.23 26.81
N VAL A 487 10.11 0.24 26.36
CA VAL A 487 8.97 -0.15 27.17
C VAL A 487 8.59 -1.58 26.81
N THR A 488 8.94 -2.50 27.68
CA THR A 488 8.38 -3.84 27.70
C THR A 488 7.03 -3.75 28.40
N VAL A 489 5.93 -3.75 27.66
CA VAL A 489 4.60 -3.84 28.25
C VAL A 489 4.29 -5.31 28.47
N ARG A 490 4.31 -5.74 29.72
CA ARG A 490 3.64 -6.98 30.16
C ARG A 490 2.14 -6.71 30.18
N VAL A 491 1.42 -7.35 29.29
CA VAL A 491 -0.04 -7.46 29.40
C VAL A 491 -0.32 -8.75 30.18
N GLU A 492 -0.76 -8.61 31.42
CA GLU A 492 -1.36 -9.73 32.15
C GLU A 492 -2.76 -9.98 31.57
N GLU A 493 -2.87 -11.00 30.73
CA GLU A 493 -4.16 -11.57 30.33
C GLU A 493 -4.70 -12.39 31.51
N ARG A 494 -5.76 -11.92 32.15
CA ARG A 494 -6.67 -12.81 32.85
C ARG A 494 -7.55 -13.48 31.79
N VAL A 495 -7.17 -14.67 31.41
CA VAL A 495 -7.99 -15.58 30.62
C VAL A 495 -8.88 -16.33 31.61
N GLU A 496 -10.16 -15.97 31.72
CA GLU A 496 -11.15 -16.89 32.24
C GLU A 496 -11.35 -17.99 31.20
N GLN A 497 -10.88 -19.18 31.53
CA GLN A 497 -11.12 -20.38 30.76
C GLN A 497 -12.63 -20.72 30.87
N VAL A 498 -13.34 -20.58 29.75
CA VAL A 498 -14.63 -21.25 29.56
C VAL A 498 -14.29 -22.67 29.11
N ASP A 499 -14.69 -23.68 29.89
CA ASP A 499 -14.38 -25.07 29.61
C ASP A 499 -15.07 -25.62 28.35
N ASP A 500 -14.48 -26.66 27.79
CA ASP A 500 -14.97 -27.28 26.55
C ASP A 500 -16.38 -27.89 26.73
N ASP A 501 -16.80 -28.23 27.93
CA ASP A 501 -18.11 -28.82 28.26
C ASP A 501 -19.25 -27.82 28.03
N THR A 502 -19.00 -26.52 28.24
CA THR A 502 -20.00 -25.47 27.96
C THR A 502 -20.23 -25.28 26.46
N ILE A 503 -19.23 -25.53 25.64
CA ILE A 503 -19.32 -25.45 24.17
C ILE A 503 -20.12 -26.65 23.61
N GLU A 504 -19.89 -27.86 24.13
CA GLU A 504 -20.65 -29.05 23.74
C GLU A 504 -22.11 -28.96 24.17
N ALA A 505 -22.41 -28.38 25.33
CA ALA A 505 -23.79 -28.17 25.81
C ALA A 505 -24.59 -27.17 24.96
N ILE A 506 -23.93 -26.20 24.34
CA ILE A 506 -24.57 -25.25 23.40
C ILE A 506 -24.84 -25.95 22.05
N PHE A 507 -23.95 -26.79 21.57
CA PHE A 507 -24.16 -27.56 20.33
C PHE A 507 -25.19 -28.67 20.49
N ALA A 508 -25.30 -29.29 21.65
CA ALA A 508 -26.31 -30.29 21.96
C ALA A 508 -27.75 -29.73 22.03
N LYS A 509 -27.91 -28.41 22.19
CA LYS A 509 -29.22 -27.72 22.19
C LYS A 509 -29.69 -27.25 20.82
N LEU A 510 -28.89 -27.41 19.79
CA LEU A 510 -29.26 -27.22 18.39
C LEU A 510 -29.72 -28.54 17.79
N ASP A 511 -30.81 -29.08 18.33
CA ASP A 511 -31.44 -30.33 17.90
C ASP A 511 -32.05 -30.18 16.48
N PRO A 512 -31.94 -31.22 15.61
CA PRO A 512 -32.33 -31.18 14.20
C PRO A 512 -33.85 -31.40 14.01
N LEU A 513 -34.69 -30.49 14.52
CA LEU A 513 -36.14 -30.49 14.28
C LEU A 513 -36.62 -29.16 13.69
N ALA A 514 -36.17 -28.88 12.48
CA ALA A 514 -36.83 -27.91 11.58
C ALA A 514 -36.46 -28.24 10.12
N LEU A 515 -36.66 -29.49 9.70
CA LEU A 515 -36.80 -29.86 8.31
C LEU A 515 -38.14 -30.60 8.19
N GLY A 516 -39.19 -29.84 8.01
CA GLY A 516 -40.50 -30.25 7.56
C GLY A 516 -40.96 -29.31 6.49
#